data_9fa8e37daea0b0c9e1820ffe99702358
#
_entry.id   9fa8e37daea0b0c9e1820ffe99702358
#
_cell.length_a   1.000
_cell.length_b   1.000
_cell.length_c   1.000
_cell.angle_alpha   90.00
_cell.angle_beta   90.00
_cell.angle_gamma   90.00
#
_symmetry.space_group_name_H-M   'P 1'
#
loop_
_entity.id
_entity.type
_entity.pdbx_description
1 polymer ?
#
loop_
_entity_poly.entity_id
_entity_poly.type
_entity_poly.pdbx_seq_one_letter_code
_entity_poly.pdbx_strand_id
1 'polypeptide(L)'
;MDARPQPTMTDFPKISCPFIRQLFEVDREQWKKHGARLGLREPQAYLAVNRINPGYEWVFEDPATFAVEKLNGTNVKIRTAKGRLEAVQNRLNVIDPLQIIRGKTFIIEGVFVSIGKGLVKEDGEQVGELIGPKVQGNPYKLELHEWYPFEAATERLRYRSFDEHERSFAGWSLWFKDWLHSRYYAKRASKTGAFDKVFAEGVVFYNLERRANQKTWMAKLRRDMFDWYYSDTIPILDYDPAGRDEVTDQESLE
;
A
#
# COMPACT_ATOMS: atom_id res chain seq x y z
N MET A 1 22.70 26.42 -21.48
CA MET A 1 22.67 25.56 -20.26
C MET A 1 22.27 24.19 -20.73
N ASP A 2 23.23 23.29 -20.84
CA ASP A 2 22.94 21.92 -21.26
C ASP A 2 22.06 21.25 -20.18
N ALA A 3 20.86 20.84 -20.59
CA ALA A 3 19.97 20.09 -19.74
C ALA A 3 20.70 18.78 -19.34
N ARG A 4 21.00 18.61 -18.07
CA ARG A 4 21.52 17.32 -17.59
C ARG A 4 20.57 16.22 -18.01
N PRO A 5 21.06 15.11 -18.58
CA PRO A 5 20.19 13.99 -18.91
C PRO A 5 19.46 13.55 -17.63
N GLN A 6 18.14 13.48 -17.70
CA GLN A 6 17.34 12.99 -16.57
C GLN A 6 17.74 11.55 -16.30
N PRO A 7 18.01 11.17 -15.05
CA PRO A 7 18.36 9.81 -14.73
C PRO A 7 17.17 8.88 -15.01
N THR A 8 17.39 7.89 -15.89
CA THR A 8 16.43 6.80 -16.06
C THR A 8 16.35 5.98 -14.78
N MET A 9 15.15 5.81 -14.24
CA MET A 9 14.89 4.96 -13.09
C MET A 9 14.06 3.75 -13.52
N THR A 10 14.31 2.60 -12.90
CA THR A 10 13.52 1.39 -13.17
C THR A 10 12.06 1.60 -12.80
N ASP A 11 11.15 0.93 -13.51
CA ASP A 11 9.73 1.01 -13.22
C ASP A 11 9.35 0.37 -11.86
N PHE A 12 8.20 0.73 -11.32
CA PHE A 12 7.71 0.10 -10.09
C PHE A 12 7.08 -1.25 -10.42
N PRO A 13 7.40 -2.32 -9.64
CA PRO A 13 6.72 -3.58 -9.84
C PRO A 13 5.23 -3.45 -9.51
N LYS A 14 4.38 -3.92 -10.41
CA LYS A 14 2.94 -4.04 -10.15
C LYS A 14 2.72 -5.18 -9.13
N ILE A 15 1.95 -4.89 -8.08
CA ILE A 15 1.62 -5.86 -7.03
C ILE A 15 0.13 -6.16 -7.12
N SER A 16 -0.23 -7.40 -7.40
CA SER A 16 -1.62 -7.84 -7.53
C SER A 16 -2.20 -8.35 -6.21
N CYS A 17 -3.52 -8.51 -6.18
CA CYS A 17 -4.26 -9.11 -5.08
C CYS A 17 -4.08 -10.64 -5.10
N PRO A 18 -3.95 -11.31 -3.93
CA PRO A 18 -3.91 -12.78 -3.89
C PRO A 18 -5.27 -13.43 -4.13
N PHE A 19 -6.35 -12.66 -4.09
CA PHE A 19 -7.69 -13.08 -4.49
C PHE A 19 -8.07 -12.49 -5.84
N ILE A 20 -8.95 -13.18 -6.57
CA ILE A 20 -9.65 -12.61 -7.73
C ILE A 20 -10.48 -11.44 -7.25
N ARG A 21 -10.53 -10.39 -8.06
CA ARG A 21 -11.34 -9.19 -7.78
C ARG A 21 -12.39 -9.02 -8.87
N GLN A 22 -13.60 -8.65 -8.46
CA GLN A 22 -14.73 -8.43 -9.36
C GLN A 22 -15.41 -7.09 -9.06
N LEU A 23 -16.02 -6.50 -10.09
CA LEU A 23 -16.83 -5.28 -9.96
C LEU A 23 -18.25 -5.63 -9.51
N PHE A 24 -18.72 -4.89 -8.52
CA PHE A 24 -20.09 -4.97 -8.02
C PHE A 24 -20.72 -3.59 -8.05
N GLU A 25 -21.94 -3.49 -8.54
CA GLU A 25 -22.74 -2.27 -8.46
C GLU A 25 -23.02 -1.96 -6.99
N VAL A 26 -23.11 -0.66 -6.68
CA VAL A 26 -23.52 -0.19 -5.36
C VAL A 26 -24.79 0.66 -5.48
N ASP A 27 -25.48 0.85 -4.37
CA ASP A 27 -26.66 1.73 -4.34
C ASP A 27 -26.27 3.14 -4.78
N ARG A 28 -26.84 3.58 -5.89
CA ARG A 28 -26.50 4.86 -6.54
C ARG A 28 -26.86 6.08 -5.70
N GLU A 29 -27.95 6.03 -4.94
CA GLU A 29 -28.35 7.15 -4.09
C GLU A 29 -27.42 7.32 -2.90
N GLN A 30 -26.97 6.24 -2.30
CA GLN A 30 -25.99 6.29 -1.23
C GLN A 30 -24.59 6.63 -1.77
N TRP A 31 -24.25 6.13 -2.97
CA TRP A 31 -22.98 6.51 -3.62
C TRP A 31 -22.89 8.02 -3.88
N LYS A 32 -23.93 8.68 -4.37
CA LYS A 32 -23.95 10.14 -4.55
C LYS A 32 -23.66 10.90 -3.26
N LYS A 33 -24.11 10.37 -2.12
CA LYS A 33 -23.92 11.00 -0.80
C LYS A 33 -22.58 10.70 -0.16
N HIS A 34 -22.05 9.50 -0.34
CA HIS A 34 -20.94 8.97 0.46
C HIS A 34 -19.77 8.45 -0.38
N GLY A 35 -19.93 8.24 -1.68
CA GLY A 35 -18.94 7.61 -2.56
C GLY A 35 -17.57 8.28 -2.51
N ALA A 36 -17.54 9.62 -2.64
CA ALA A 36 -16.28 10.38 -2.59
C ALA A 36 -15.52 10.19 -1.26
N ARG A 37 -16.24 10.16 -0.13
CA ARG A 37 -15.65 9.93 1.20
C ARG A 37 -15.05 8.53 1.35
N LEU A 38 -15.66 7.54 0.68
CA LEU A 38 -15.21 6.15 0.70
C LEU A 38 -14.28 5.81 -0.47
N GLY A 39 -13.89 6.80 -1.29
CA GLY A 39 -12.95 6.63 -2.39
C GLY A 39 -13.55 6.00 -3.65
N LEU A 40 -14.87 5.83 -3.74
CA LEU A 40 -15.55 5.31 -4.94
C LEU A 40 -15.75 6.43 -5.96
N ARG A 41 -15.04 6.35 -7.08
CA ARG A 41 -15.17 7.31 -8.19
C ARG A 41 -16.44 7.11 -9.02
N GLU A 42 -16.91 5.86 -9.08
CA GLU A 42 -18.09 5.41 -9.81
C GLU A 42 -19.00 4.61 -8.87
N PRO A 43 -20.29 4.38 -9.23
CA PRO A 43 -21.21 3.61 -8.41
C PRO A 43 -20.92 2.10 -8.48
N GLN A 44 -19.65 1.74 -8.33
CA GLN A 44 -19.14 0.38 -8.38
C GLN A 44 -18.01 0.21 -7.36
N ALA A 45 -17.95 -0.96 -6.74
CA ALA A 45 -16.87 -1.37 -5.86
C ALA A 45 -16.12 -2.56 -6.49
N TYR A 46 -14.77 -2.48 -6.52
CA TYR A 46 -13.93 -3.56 -7.04
C TYR A 46 -13.43 -4.41 -5.88
N LEU A 47 -14.14 -5.50 -5.58
CA LEU A 47 -14.00 -6.30 -4.38
C LEU A 47 -13.31 -7.64 -4.63
N ALA A 48 -12.59 -8.11 -3.62
CA ALA A 48 -12.07 -9.47 -3.58
C ALA A 48 -13.23 -10.48 -3.38
N VAL A 49 -13.13 -11.60 -4.07
CA VAL A 49 -14.01 -12.75 -3.87
C VAL A 49 -13.20 -13.94 -3.33
N ASN A 50 -13.87 -14.93 -2.73
CA ASN A 50 -13.23 -16.11 -2.14
C ASN A 50 -12.74 -17.09 -3.20
N ARG A 51 -11.87 -16.60 -4.08
CA ARG A 51 -11.18 -17.37 -5.13
C ARG A 51 -9.74 -16.89 -5.21
N ILE A 52 -8.79 -17.80 -5.08
CA ILE A 52 -7.37 -17.48 -5.16
C ILE A 52 -7.03 -17.05 -6.59
N ASN A 53 -6.31 -15.96 -6.72
CA ASN A 53 -5.80 -15.49 -7.99
C ASN A 53 -4.69 -16.45 -8.46
N PRO A 54 -4.76 -17.03 -9.69
CA PRO A 54 -3.77 -17.97 -10.19
C PRO A 54 -2.34 -17.45 -10.06
N GLY A 55 -1.45 -18.30 -9.51
CA GLY A 55 -0.06 -17.96 -9.23
C GLY A 55 0.19 -17.27 -7.89
N TYR A 56 -0.86 -17.10 -7.07
CA TYR A 56 -0.75 -16.53 -5.72
C TYR A 56 -1.04 -17.54 -4.59
N GLU A 57 -1.13 -18.82 -4.88
CA GLU A 57 -1.34 -19.92 -3.92
C GLU A 57 -0.29 -19.90 -2.81
N TRP A 58 0.93 -19.49 -3.15
CA TRP A 58 2.04 -19.36 -2.21
C TRP A 58 1.74 -18.43 -1.02
N VAL A 59 0.84 -17.47 -1.20
CA VAL A 59 0.47 -16.54 -0.10
C VAL A 59 -0.22 -17.28 1.03
N PHE A 60 -0.93 -18.36 0.71
CA PHE A 60 -1.73 -19.17 1.62
C PHE A 60 -0.96 -20.38 2.14
N GLU A 61 -0.18 -21.02 1.29
CA GLU A 61 0.39 -22.34 1.51
C GLU A 61 1.85 -22.32 1.98
N ASP A 62 2.62 -21.32 1.52
CA ASP A 62 4.05 -21.29 1.78
C ASP A 62 4.35 -20.73 3.18
N PRO A 63 5.00 -21.51 4.06
CA PRO A 63 5.32 -21.08 5.43
C PRO A 63 6.34 -19.93 5.49
N ALA A 64 7.15 -19.72 4.44
CA ALA A 64 8.07 -18.58 4.35
C ALA A 64 7.37 -17.25 4.04
N THR A 65 6.06 -17.27 3.77
CA THR A 65 5.26 -16.07 3.54
C THR A 65 5.06 -15.30 4.85
N PHE A 66 5.26 -13.99 4.78
CA PHE A 66 4.98 -13.09 5.90
C PHE A 66 4.26 -11.82 5.45
N ALA A 67 3.57 -11.19 6.39
CA ALA A 67 2.74 -10.03 6.17
C ALA A 67 3.37 -8.76 6.75
N VAL A 68 3.36 -7.67 5.98
CA VAL A 68 3.90 -6.35 6.36
C VAL A 68 2.79 -5.32 6.19
N GLU A 69 2.72 -4.35 7.09
CA GLU A 69 1.77 -3.25 6.94
C GLU A 69 1.93 -2.55 5.59
N LYS A 70 0.84 -2.44 4.85
CA LYS A 70 0.77 -1.55 3.71
C LYS A 70 0.51 -0.13 4.20
N LEU A 71 1.52 0.71 4.08
CA LEU A 71 1.39 2.13 4.42
C LEU A 71 0.45 2.84 3.45
N ASN A 72 -0.39 3.70 3.98
CA ASN A 72 -1.32 4.53 3.21
C ASN A 72 -0.63 5.84 2.81
N GLY A 73 -0.06 5.85 1.63
CA GLY A 73 0.76 6.94 1.15
C GLY A 73 0.79 7.08 -0.37
N THR A 74 1.91 7.53 -0.87
CA THR A 74 2.22 7.53 -2.29
C THR A 74 3.60 6.95 -2.54
N ASN A 75 3.71 6.09 -3.54
CA ASN A 75 4.94 5.42 -3.87
C ASN A 75 5.98 6.43 -4.40
N VAL A 76 7.16 6.42 -3.80
CA VAL A 76 8.29 7.26 -4.19
C VAL A 76 9.55 6.40 -4.24
N LYS A 77 10.27 6.51 -5.35
CA LYS A 77 11.59 5.93 -5.53
C LYS A 77 12.63 7.03 -5.43
N ILE A 78 13.75 6.74 -4.82
CA ILE A 78 14.90 7.62 -4.75
C ILE A 78 16.13 6.91 -5.30
N ARG A 79 17.09 7.71 -5.79
CA ARG A 79 18.46 7.26 -6.05
C ARG A 79 19.41 8.10 -5.24
N THR A 80 20.32 7.44 -4.57
CA THR A 80 21.41 8.05 -3.82
C THR A 80 22.77 7.62 -4.37
N ALA A 81 23.77 8.48 -4.26
CA ALA A 81 25.16 8.14 -4.50
C ALA A 81 26.06 8.90 -3.51
N LYS A 82 26.91 8.17 -2.79
CA LYS A 82 27.79 8.72 -1.76
C LYS A 82 27.03 9.59 -0.74
N GLY A 83 25.86 9.11 -0.31
CA GLY A 83 24.99 9.80 0.64
C GLY A 83 24.26 11.02 0.08
N ARG A 84 24.35 11.31 -1.22
CA ARG A 84 23.67 12.44 -1.87
C ARG A 84 22.43 11.94 -2.60
N LEU A 85 21.33 12.68 -2.47
CA LEU A 85 20.11 12.43 -3.23
C LEU A 85 20.28 12.92 -4.67
N GLU A 86 20.31 12.00 -5.65
CA GLU A 86 20.51 12.31 -7.06
C GLU A 86 19.20 12.41 -7.85
N ALA A 87 18.23 11.57 -7.53
CA ALA A 87 16.95 11.53 -8.22
C ALA A 87 15.81 11.12 -7.28
N VAL A 88 14.64 11.64 -7.58
CA VAL A 88 13.37 11.27 -6.95
C VAL A 88 12.34 10.98 -8.02
N GLN A 89 11.61 9.88 -7.91
CA GLN A 89 10.52 9.56 -8.82
C GLN A 89 9.25 9.31 -8.00
N ASN A 90 8.20 10.05 -8.32
CA ASN A 90 6.86 9.80 -7.81
C ASN A 90 5.98 9.25 -8.93
N ARG A 91 5.63 7.98 -8.86
CA ARG A 91 4.98 7.24 -9.95
C ARG A 91 5.78 7.38 -11.25
N LEU A 92 5.21 8.00 -12.30
CA LEU A 92 5.85 8.20 -13.59
C LEU A 92 6.68 9.51 -13.69
N ASN A 93 6.64 10.34 -12.64
CA ASN A 93 7.28 11.67 -12.68
C ASN A 93 8.64 11.64 -11.98
N VAL A 94 9.70 11.88 -12.73
CA VAL A 94 11.03 12.14 -12.17
C VAL A 94 11.09 13.59 -11.70
N ILE A 95 11.59 13.81 -10.51
CA ILE A 95 11.74 15.11 -9.86
C ILE A 95 13.24 15.32 -9.62
N ASP A 96 13.78 16.42 -10.17
CA ASP A 96 15.14 16.83 -9.82
C ASP A 96 15.13 17.38 -8.38
N PRO A 97 15.87 16.77 -7.44
CA PRO A 97 15.89 17.22 -6.05
C PRO A 97 16.51 18.61 -5.85
N LEU A 98 17.24 19.12 -6.85
CA LEU A 98 17.82 20.46 -6.83
C LEU A 98 16.87 21.53 -7.39
N GLN A 99 15.77 21.14 -8.00
CA GLN A 99 14.77 22.07 -8.52
C GLN A 99 13.57 22.16 -7.57
N ILE A 100 13.24 23.37 -7.14
CA ILE A 100 12.03 23.62 -6.35
C ILE A 100 10.82 23.57 -7.30
N ILE A 101 10.18 22.42 -7.40
CA ILE A 101 8.92 22.28 -8.13
C ILE A 101 7.77 22.64 -7.17
N ARG A 102 7.08 23.75 -7.48
CA ARG A 102 5.93 24.21 -6.72
C ARG A 102 4.89 23.10 -6.55
N GLY A 103 4.49 22.80 -5.32
CA GLY A 103 3.52 21.77 -5.00
C GLY A 103 4.09 20.35 -4.82
N LYS A 104 5.40 20.12 -5.04
CA LYS A 104 6.06 18.82 -4.82
C LYS A 104 7.18 18.85 -3.78
N THR A 105 7.44 20.00 -3.16
CA THR A 105 8.47 20.18 -2.12
C THR A 105 8.30 19.23 -0.94
N PHE A 106 7.06 18.87 -0.61
CA PHE A 106 6.75 17.94 0.46
C PHE A 106 7.32 16.52 0.23
N ILE A 107 7.54 16.13 -1.04
CA ILE A 107 8.17 14.83 -1.36
C ILE A 107 9.63 14.86 -0.94
N ILE A 108 10.33 15.93 -1.30
CA ILE A 108 11.74 16.13 -0.95
C ILE A 108 11.90 16.28 0.56
N GLU A 109 11.01 17.03 1.22
CA GLU A 109 10.94 17.14 2.68
C GLU A 109 10.89 15.76 3.34
N GLY A 110 9.96 14.90 2.91
CA GLY A 110 9.80 13.56 3.46
C GLY A 110 11.05 12.69 3.27
N VAL A 111 11.75 12.82 2.14
CA VAL A 111 13.02 12.10 1.92
C VAL A 111 14.10 12.61 2.87
N PHE A 112 14.24 13.94 3.05
CA PHE A 112 15.23 14.50 3.97
C PHE A 112 14.95 14.14 5.43
N VAL A 113 13.68 14.11 5.86
CA VAL A 113 13.31 13.61 7.19
C VAL A 113 13.81 12.17 7.39
N SER A 114 13.69 11.33 6.37
CA SER A 114 14.12 9.93 6.42
C SER A 114 15.65 9.77 6.37
N ILE A 115 16.36 10.63 5.65
CA ILE A 115 17.83 10.71 5.71
C ILE A 115 18.28 11.05 7.13
N GLY A 116 17.67 12.07 7.75
CA GLY A 116 17.96 12.45 9.14
C GLY A 116 17.68 11.37 10.18
N LYS A 117 16.77 10.42 9.86
CA LYS A 117 16.47 9.24 10.70
C LYS A 117 17.37 8.02 10.41
N GLY A 118 18.31 8.13 9.47
CA GLY A 118 19.16 7.02 9.07
C GLY A 118 18.43 5.88 8.36
N LEU A 119 17.32 6.17 7.70
CA LEU A 119 16.52 5.18 6.98
C LEU A 119 16.94 5.02 5.51
N VAL A 120 17.71 5.96 4.99
CA VAL A 120 18.14 6.01 3.59
C VAL A 120 19.55 5.44 3.47
N LYS A 121 19.75 4.51 2.54
CA LYS A 121 21.07 3.98 2.20
C LYS A 121 21.91 5.01 1.44
N GLU A 122 23.22 4.94 1.58
CA GLU A 122 24.15 5.87 0.93
C GLU A 122 24.16 5.74 -0.59
N ASP A 123 23.95 4.53 -1.12
CA ASP A 123 24.07 4.24 -2.54
C ASP A 123 22.90 3.39 -3.07
N GLY A 124 22.51 3.66 -4.32
CA GLY A 124 21.58 2.84 -5.09
C GLY A 124 20.15 3.37 -5.18
N GLU A 125 19.30 2.59 -5.85
CA GLU A 125 17.88 2.85 -5.94
C GLU A 125 17.14 2.22 -4.76
N GLN A 126 16.25 2.99 -4.16
CA GLN A 126 15.45 2.58 -3.01
C GLN A 126 14.00 2.98 -3.25
N VAL A 127 13.08 2.11 -2.87
CA VAL A 127 11.64 2.32 -3.03
C VAL A 127 11.00 2.39 -1.66
N GLY A 128 10.04 3.30 -1.50
CA GLY A 128 9.32 3.48 -0.24
C GLY A 128 7.99 4.18 -0.42
N GLU A 129 7.29 4.33 0.67
CA GLU A 129 6.02 5.04 0.74
C GLU A 129 6.23 6.41 1.38
N LEU A 130 5.81 7.47 0.69
CA LEU A 130 5.74 8.80 1.27
C LEU A 130 4.39 8.96 1.98
N ILE A 131 4.45 9.30 3.25
CA ILE A 131 3.29 9.52 4.13
C ILE A 131 3.38 10.92 4.76
N GLY A 132 2.25 11.45 5.23
CA GLY A 132 2.24 12.73 5.95
C GLY A 132 1.09 13.66 5.60
N PRO A 133 1.16 14.94 6.01
CA PRO A 133 0.02 15.88 6.04
C PRO A 133 -0.73 16.05 4.71
N LYS A 134 -0.03 16.02 3.58
CA LYS A 134 -0.62 16.20 2.24
C LYS A 134 -0.89 14.90 1.49
N VAL A 135 -0.78 13.75 2.19
CA VAL A 135 -0.85 12.44 1.55
C VAL A 135 -1.99 11.63 2.18
N GLN A 136 -2.93 11.17 1.35
CA GLN A 136 -4.03 10.26 1.71
C GLN A 136 -4.76 10.63 3.01
N GLY A 137 -5.01 11.91 3.26
CA GLY A 137 -5.70 12.37 4.46
C GLY A 137 -4.92 12.23 5.77
N ASN A 138 -3.63 11.92 5.69
CA ASN A 138 -2.73 11.81 6.86
C ASN A 138 -3.26 10.88 7.98
N PRO A 139 -3.54 9.60 7.71
CA PRO A 139 -4.14 8.70 8.70
C PRO A 139 -3.25 8.49 9.93
N TYR A 140 -1.94 8.73 9.78
CA TYR A 140 -0.95 8.58 10.85
C TYR A 140 -0.78 9.83 11.72
N LYS A 141 -1.53 10.90 11.46
CA LYS A 141 -1.47 12.18 12.19
C LYS A 141 -0.03 12.73 12.30
N LEU A 142 0.71 12.70 11.18
CA LEU A 142 2.07 13.21 11.10
C LEU A 142 2.08 14.74 11.00
N GLU A 143 3.05 15.38 11.63
CA GLU A 143 3.29 16.82 11.51
C GLU A 143 4.16 17.15 10.29
N LEU A 144 5.10 16.27 9.96
CA LEU A 144 6.00 16.36 8.81
C LEU A 144 5.77 15.17 7.87
N HIS A 145 6.12 15.34 6.60
CA HIS A 145 6.17 14.22 5.67
C HIS A 145 7.34 13.31 6.02
N GLU A 146 7.16 12.01 5.78
CA GLU A 146 8.19 10.99 5.96
C GLU A 146 8.15 10.02 4.79
N TRP A 147 9.29 9.77 4.19
CA TRP A 147 9.45 8.71 3.22
C TRP A 147 9.93 7.44 3.92
N TYR A 148 9.14 6.37 3.87
CA TYR A 148 9.45 5.14 4.60
C TYR A 148 9.89 4.04 3.63
N PRO A 149 11.17 3.60 3.65
CA PRO A 149 11.67 2.57 2.74
C PRO A 149 10.93 1.25 2.94
N PHE A 150 10.60 0.56 1.84
CA PHE A 150 9.96 -0.76 1.94
C PHE A 150 10.84 -1.80 2.63
N GLU A 151 12.15 -1.72 2.47
CA GLU A 151 13.07 -2.59 3.19
C GLU A 151 12.94 -2.41 4.71
N ALA A 152 12.93 -1.17 5.19
CA ALA A 152 12.69 -0.89 6.61
C ALA A 152 11.29 -1.32 7.06
N ALA A 153 10.29 -1.26 6.17
CA ALA A 153 8.95 -1.75 6.46
C ALA A 153 8.94 -3.28 6.65
N THR A 154 9.63 -4.04 5.79
CA THR A 154 9.71 -5.52 5.92
C THR A 154 10.34 -5.97 7.22
N GLU A 155 11.24 -5.20 7.78
CA GLU A 155 11.87 -5.48 9.08
C GLU A 155 11.01 -5.02 10.27
N ARG A 156 10.47 -3.79 10.19
CA ARG A 156 9.93 -3.10 11.35
C ARG A 156 8.41 -3.15 11.45
N LEU A 157 7.70 -3.34 10.33
CA LEU A 157 6.24 -3.31 10.27
C LEU A 157 5.60 -4.68 9.97
N ARG A 158 6.36 -5.75 10.14
CA ARG A 158 5.89 -7.12 9.97
C ARG A 158 4.86 -7.48 11.05
N TYR A 159 3.73 -8.06 10.67
CA TYR A 159 2.73 -8.62 11.57
C TYR A 159 3.18 -9.98 12.09
N ARG A 160 3.52 -10.05 13.38
CA ARG A 160 3.91 -11.33 14.02
C ARG A 160 2.71 -12.25 14.23
N SER A 161 1.52 -11.65 14.41
CA SER A 161 0.26 -12.38 14.54
C SER A 161 -0.30 -12.92 13.22
N PHE A 162 0.40 -12.75 12.11
CA PHE A 162 -0.09 -13.24 10.81
C PHE A 162 -0.40 -14.74 10.82
N ASP A 163 0.44 -15.54 11.47
CA ASP A 163 0.28 -16.98 11.56
C ASP A 163 -0.78 -17.42 12.60
N GLU A 164 -1.32 -16.49 13.40
CA GLU A 164 -2.42 -16.72 14.33
C GLU A 164 -3.79 -16.64 13.64
N HIS A 165 -3.84 -16.13 12.42
CA HIS A 165 -5.04 -16.01 11.60
C HIS A 165 -5.08 -17.09 10.54
N GLU A 166 -6.25 -17.70 10.36
CA GLU A 166 -6.46 -18.63 9.27
C GLU A 166 -6.16 -17.98 7.93
N ARG A 167 -5.31 -18.62 7.13
CA ARG A 167 -4.91 -18.13 5.80
C ARG A 167 -6.02 -18.45 4.78
N SER A 168 -7.19 -17.84 4.98
CA SER A 168 -8.38 -17.97 4.15
C SER A 168 -9.02 -16.61 3.90
N PHE A 169 -9.96 -16.54 2.97
CA PHE A 169 -10.73 -15.34 2.70
C PHE A 169 -11.51 -14.89 3.95
N ALA A 170 -12.20 -15.80 4.61
CA ALA A 170 -12.99 -15.50 5.81
C ALA A 170 -12.10 -15.08 6.99
N GLY A 171 -11.00 -15.81 7.24
CA GLY A 171 -10.06 -15.49 8.31
C GLY A 171 -9.43 -14.12 8.14
N TRP A 172 -9.01 -13.78 6.92
CA TRP A 172 -8.43 -12.46 6.65
C TRP A 172 -9.47 -11.35 6.60
N SER A 173 -10.69 -11.62 6.12
CA SER A 173 -11.79 -10.64 6.19
C SER A 173 -12.04 -10.20 7.64
N LEU A 174 -12.11 -11.15 8.57
CA LEU A 174 -12.27 -10.88 10.00
C LEU A 174 -11.06 -10.14 10.60
N TRP A 175 -9.84 -10.62 10.30
CA TRP A 175 -8.62 -9.96 10.76
C TRP A 175 -8.54 -8.51 10.31
N PHE A 176 -8.81 -8.23 9.03
CA PHE A 176 -8.75 -6.89 8.45
C PHE A 176 -9.83 -5.96 9.02
N LYS A 177 -11.01 -6.51 9.29
CA LYS A 177 -12.13 -5.75 9.85
C LYS A 177 -11.83 -5.26 11.26
N ASP A 178 -11.39 -6.16 12.13
CA ASP A 178 -11.41 -5.92 13.58
C ASP A 178 -10.02 -5.73 14.21
N TRP A 179 -8.94 -6.28 13.58
CA TRP A 179 -7.66 -6.42 14.25
C TRP A 179 -6.45 -5.85 13.48
N LEU A 180 -6.61 -5.46 12.22
CA LEU A 180 -5.51 -4.96 11.41
C LEU A 180 -5.17 -3.51 11.78
N HIS A 181 -4.57 -3.31 12.95
CA HIS A 181 -4.11 -1.99 13.38
C HIS A 181 -2.73 -1.64 12.81
N SER A 182 -2.52 -0.34 12.53
CA SER A 182 -1.25 0.17 12.02
C SER A 182 -0.11 -0.04 13.02
N ARG A 183 0.89 -0.79 12.61
CA ARG A 183 2.13 -0.99 13.38
C ARG A 183 3.01 0.25 13.34
N TYR A 184 2.99 0.98 12.23
CA TYR A 184 3.69 2.25 12.12
C TYR A 184 3.17 3.25 13.15
N TYR A 185 1.85 3.44 13.20
CA TYR A 185 1.21 4.32 14.17
C TYR A 185 1.44 3.86 15.61
N ALA A 186 1.24 2.59 15.90
CA ALA A 186 1.43 2.03 17.24
C ALA A 186 2.87 2.23 17.77
N LYS A 187 3.88 2.01 16.94
CA LYS A 187 5.29 2.25 17.34
C LYS A 187 5.58 3.71 17.61
N ARG A 188 4.94 4.62 16.90
CA ARG A 188 5.07 6.05 17.13
C ARG A 188 4.27 6.48 18.37
N ALA A 189 3.04 6.03 18.49
CA ALA A 189 2.17 6.33 19.62
C ALA A 189 2.73 5.83 20.95
N SER A 190 3.40 4.69 20.99
CA SER A 190 4.08 4.18 22.19
C SER A 190 5.16 5.13 22.72
N LYS A 191 5.76 5.96 21.86
CA LYS A 191 6.75 6.97 22.25
C LYS A 191 6.12 8.27 22.74
N THR A 192 4.87 8.55 22.34
CA THR A 192 4.16 9.80 22.67
C THR A 192 3.06 9.61 23.70
N GLY A 193 2.78 8.38 24.15
CA GLY A 193 1.71 8.07 25.09
C GLY A 193 0.30 8.13 24.48
N ALA A 194 0.17 8.27 23.17
CA ALA A 194 -1.14 8.27 22.50
C ALA A 194 -1.71 6.83 22.41
N PHE A 195 -2.98 6.65 22.76
CA PHE A 195 -3.64 5.35 22.84
C PHE A 195 -4.67 5.08 21.72
N ASP A 196 -4.81 5.99 20.77
CA ASP A 196 -5.73 5.81 19.66
C ASP A 196 -5.31 4.59 18.80
N LYS A 197 -6.28 3.81 18.38
CA LYS A 197 -6.05 2.73 17.41
C LYS A 197 -6.33 3.26 16.01
N VAL A 198 -5.34 3.18 15.13
CA VAL A 198 -5.47 3.50 13.71
C VAL A 198 -5.40 2.19 12.94
N PHE A 199 -6.37 1.93 12.07
CA PHE A 199 -6.33 0.79 11.18
C PHE A 199 -5.28 0.99 10.07
N ALA A 200 -4.58 -0.08 9.71
CA ALA A 200 -3.75 -0.09 8.52
C ALA A 200 -4.61 -0.04 7.25
N GLU A 201 -4.07 0.46 6.14
CA GLU A 201 -4.75 0.40 4.83
C GLU A 201 -4.94 -1.05 4.38
N GLY A 202 -3.96 -1.88 4.65
CA GLY A 202 -3.91 -3.28 4.27
C GLY A 202 -2.57 -3.91 4.59
N VAL A 203 -2.27 -4.97 3.85
CA VAL A 203 -1.06 -5.78 4.00
C VAL A 203 -0.39 -5.97 2.64
N VAL A 204 0.93 -6.00 2.64
CA VAL A 204 1.73 -6.59 1.56
C VAL A 204 2.30 -7.90 2.08
N PHE A 205 2.02 -8.99 1.38
CA PHE A 205 2.62 -10.30 1.62
C PHE A 205 3.93 -10.39 0.87
N TYR A 206 4.93 -10.98 1.51
CA TYR A 206 6.26 -11.17 0.96
C TYR A 206 6.71 -12.63 1.14
N ASN A 207 7.48 -13.11 0.14
CA ASN A 207 8.23 -14.35 0.25
C ASN A 207 9.61 -14.14 -0.40
N LEU A 208 10.66 -14.03 0.42
CA LEU A 208 12.00 -13.69 -0.04
C LEU A 208 12.70 -14.87 -0.75
N GLU A 209 12.31 -16.10 -0.46
CA GLU A 209 12.84 -17.28 -1.17
C GLU A 209 12.35 -17.29 -2.63
N ARG A 210 11.09 -16.93 -2.85
CA ARG A 210 10.53 -16.78 -4.20
C ARG A 210 11.22 -15.64 -4.96
N ARG A 211 11.54 -14.54 -4.27
CA ARG A 211 12.32 -13.43 -4.84
C ARG A 211 13.68 -13.90 -5.35
N ALA A 212 14.40 -14.67 -4.54
CA ALA A 212 15.69 -15.23 -4.92
C ALA A 212 15.61 -16.12 -6.17
N ASN A 213 14.46 -16.80 -6.38
CA ASN A 213 14.16 -17.65 -7.53
C ASN A 213 13.45 -16.91 -8.67
N GLN A 214 13.41 -15.59 -8.69
CA GLN A 214 12.76 -14.73 -9.70
C GLN A 214 11.28 -15.06 -9.97
N LYS A 215 10.57 -15.59 -8.98
CA LYS A 215 9.13 -15.87 -9.04
C LYS A 215 8.34 -14.68 -8.45
N THR A 216 7.03 -14.62 -8.70
CA THR A 216 6.14 -13.68 -8.02
C THR A 216 6.26 -13.85 -6.51
N TRP A 217 6.65 -12.78 -5.79
CA TRP A 217 7.04 -12.82 -4.38
C TRP A 217 6.40 -11.73 -3.52
N MET A 218 5.54 -10.91 -4.12
CA MET A 218 4.73 -9.88 -3.45
C MET A 218 3.27 -10.00 -3.85
N ALA A 219 2.37 -9.81 -2.90
CA ALA A 219 0.95 -9.63 -3.12
C ALA A 219 0.42 -8.55 -2.18
N LYS A 220 -0.65 -7.84 -2.54
CA LYS A 220 -1.28 -6.83 -1.69
C LYS A 220 -2.75 -7.16 -1.44
N LEU A 221 -3.22 -6.92 -0.22
CA LEU A 221 -4.63 -6.98 0.13
C LEU A 221 -4.96 -5.75 0.99
N ARG A 222 -6.06 -5.06 0.65
CA ARG A 222 -6.47 -3.83 1.35
C ARG A 222 -7.84 -4.03 1.99
N ARG A 223 -8.14 -3.23 3.01
CA ARG A 223 -9.44 -3.25 3.69
C ARG A 223 -10.59 -2.88 2.77
N ASP A 224 -10.37 -1.94 1.83
CA ASP A 224 -11.35 -1.52 0.83
C ASP A 224 -11.58 -2.55 -0.31
N MET A 225 -10.95 -3.71 -0.25
CA MET A 225 -11.22 -4.83 -1.14
C MET A 225 -12.27 -5.80 -0.56
N PHE A 226 -12.74 -5.58 0.65
CA PHE A 226 -13.80 -6.37 1.28
C PHE A 226 -15.13 -5.61 1.29
N ASP A 227 -16.23 -6.33 1.16
CA ASP A 227 -17.59 -5.79 1.11
C ASP A 227 -17.96 -4.97 2.35
N TRP A 228 -17.63 -5.46 3.56
CA TRP A 228 -17.94 -4.79 4.83
C TRP A 228 -17.34 -3.38 4.94
N TYR A 229 -16.31 -3.05 4.15
CA TYR A 229 -15.73 -1.70 4.15
C TYR A 229 -16.72 -0.63 3.68
N TYR A 230 -17.65 -1.03 2.82
CA TYR A 230 -18.65 -0.15 2.24
C TYR A 230 -20.06 -0.41 2.77
N SER A 231 -20.43 -1.66 3.02
CA SER A 231 -21.82 -2.13 3.16
C SER A 231 -22.59 -1.45 4.29
N ASP A 232 -21.92 -0.99 5.37
CA ASP A 232 -22.57 -0.23 6.45
C ASP A 232 -23.03 1.18 6.01
N THR A 233 -22.51 1.70 4.89
CA THR A 233 -22.79 3.06 4.41
C THR A 233 -23.38 3.06 3.01
N ILE A 234 -22.87 2.24 2.12
CA ILE A 234 -23.32 2.09 0.73
C ILE A 234 -23.58 0.61 0.49
N PRO A 235 -24.85 0.17 0.38
CA PRO A 235 -25.18 -1.21 0.04
C PRO A 235 -24.54 -1.65 -1.27
N ILE A 236 -23.93 -2.82 -1.26
CA ILE A 236 -23.38 -3.47 -2.45
C ILE A 236 -24.47 -4.40 -2.99
N LEU A 237 -24.75 -4.26 -4.29
CA LEU A 237 -25.81 -5.02 -4.93
C LEU A 237 -25.24 -6.35 -5.44
N ASP A 238 -25.99 -7.43 -5.21
CA ASP A 238 -25.66 -8.78 -5.71
C ASP A 238 -24.24 -9.26 -5.40
N TYR A 239 -23.68 -8.83 -4.25
CA TYR A 239 -22.38 -9.32 -3.79
C TYR A 239 -22.48 -10.79 -3.42
N ASP A 240 -21.68 -11.60 -4.10
CA ASP A 240 -21.45 -13.00 -3.78
C ASP A 240 -19.96 -13.20 -3.46
N PRO A 241 -19.62 -13.58 -2.23
CA PRO A 241 -18.23 -13.87 -1.88
C PRO A 241 -17.62 -15.03 -2.68
N ALA A 242 -18.42 -15.97 -3.22
CA ALA A 242 -17.92 -17.02 -4.09
C ALA A 242 -17.47 -16.48 -5.47
N GLY A 243 -17.97 -15.33 -5.85
CA GLY A 243 -17.67 -14.69 -7.12
C GLY A 243 -18.50 -15.28 -8.28
N ARG A 244 -18.62 -14.50 -9.33
CA ARG A 244 -19.28 -14.91 -10.58
C ARG A 244 -18.29 -15.69 -11.44
N ASP A 245 -18.78 -16.58 -12.30
CA ASP A 245 -17.92 -17.39 -13.19
C ASP A 245 -17.22 -16.56 -14.29
N GLU A 246 -17.74 -15.37 -14.61
CA GLU A 246 -17.10 -14.46 -15.55
C GLU A 246 -15.96 -13.69 -14.88
N VAL A 247 -14.75 -14.03 -15.26
CA VAL A 247 -13.53 -13.29 -14.89
C VAL A 247 -13.43 -12.07 -15.81
N THR A 248 -13.87 -10.92 -15.36
CA THR A 248 -13.53 -9.66 -16.02
C THR A 248 -12.11 -9.27 -15.61
N ASP A 249 -11.13 -9.60 -16.45
CA ASP A 249 -9.75 -9.10 -16.35
C ASP A 249 -9.74 -7.58 -16.55
N GLN A 250 -9.97 -6.82 -15.49
CA GLN A 250 -9.85 -5.35 -15.49
C GLN A 250 -8.68 -4.87 -14.62
N GLU A 251 -7.62 -5.64 -14.47
CA GLU A 251 -6.38 -5.15 -13.82
C GLU A 251 -5.63 -4.08 -14.65
N SER A 252 -6.14 -3.67 -15.81
CA SER A 252 -5.51 -2.68 -16.70
C SER A 252 -5.83 -1.22 -16.40
N LEU A 253 -6.64 -0.91 -15.39
CA LEU A 253 -7.15 0.46 -15.13
C LEU A 253 -6.67 1.12 -13.83
N GLU A 254 -5.65 0.56 -13.12
CA GLU A 254 -5.04 1.24 -11.96
C GLU A 254 -3.59 1.69 -12.21
#